data_1edafe9eff0b30fcf2f1bd9139ea84e6
#
_entry.id   1edafe9eff0b30fcf2f1bd9139ea84e6
#
_cell.length_a   1.000
_cell.length_b   1.000
_cell.length_c   1.000
_cell.angle_alpha   90.00
_cell.angle_beta   90.00
_cell.angle_gamma   90.00
#
_symmetry.space_group_name_H-M   'P 1'
#
loop_
_entity.id
_entity.type
_entity.pdbx_description
1 polymer ?
#
loop_
_entity_poly.entity_id
_entity_poly.type
_entity_poly.pdbx_seq_one_letter_code
_entity_poly.pdbx_strand_id
1 'polypeptide(L)'
;MDLRGEDLFTVAESLAELLGAPITIEDENSTVLAYSSGEQAVDEARIGTILGRQVPGRFRQLLADAGVFEQLHRDTDVHYVDLRVPEVLPRAAIAVRDGDRPVGSIWAAMSAPPTPEQESILRSAVPVVAEHIAAERERVDVTRRLQVDRVRALINGGEPAFRAADDLRLEGRLTVAAAAPVVIGRPLPSGLLASLGLYLDTLAVDSVAAQLDDVIYVVIAASAKDVRRLAEDFLARARSGPAFVVAVGREVNTASQAHLSRGDADRVLTVLQHARSGGVVGTMRDSLASVLALRVADIFDGLGDLTPLAALTRHDEQHGTDLVATARAFLAHGGDVADAAAALHVHPNTLRNRLRRCVDSCDVDLTDADTRLILMLHLKLAGLRAM
;
A
#
# COMPACT_ATOMS: atom_id res chain seq x y z
N MET A 1 12.90 -20.74 38.84
CA MET A 1 11.55 -20.77 38.28
C MET A 1 11.72 -20.93 36.77
N ASP A 2 11.21 -22.01 36.23
CA ASP A 2 11.39 -22.27 34.78
C ASP A 2 10.20 -21.62 34.04
N LEU A 3 10.41 -20.44 33.50
CA LEU A 3 9.39 -19.67 32.75
C LEU A 3 9.33 -20.07 31.25
N ARG A 4 10.07 -21.11 30.88
CA ARG A 4 10.12 -21.60 29.49
C ARG A 4 8.84 -22.36 29.17
N GLY A 5 8.09 -21.88 28.19
CA GLY A 5 6.84 -22.48 27.74
C GLY A 5 5.57 -21.84 28.31
N GLU A 6 5.67 -20.84 29.17
CA GLU A 6 4.56 -20.02 29.63
C GLU A 6 4.32 -18.84 28.64
N ASP A 7 3.11 -18.33 28.54
CA ASP A 7 2.87 -17.15 27.70
C ASP A 7 3.46 -15.88 28.30
N LEU A 8 3.65 -14.83 27.48
CA LEU A 8 4.25 -13.56 27.93
C LEU A 8 3.45 -12.87 29.04
N PHE A 9 2.14 -13.09 29.15
CA PHE A 9 1.34 -12.51 30.23
C PHE A 9 1.67 -13.20 31.55
N THR A 10 1.82 -14.52 31.55
CA THR A 10 2.26 -15.28 32.74
C THR A 10 3.68 -14.86 33.16
N VAL A 11 4.57 -14.63 32.21
CA VAL A 11 5.92 -14.08 32.51
C VAL A 11 5.83 -12.70 33.14
N ALA A 12 4.98 -11.80 32.62
CA ALA A 12 4.79 -10.45 33.17
C ALA A 12 4.21 -10.49 34.59
N GLU A 13 3.24 -11.39 34.88
CA GLU A 13 2.67 -11.58 36.22
C GLU A 13 3.73 -12.09 37.21
N SER A 14 4.48 -13.12 36.82
CA SER A 14 5.55 -13.68 37.67
C SER A 14 6.63 -12.64 38.00
N LEU A 15 6.99 -11.82 37.02
CA LEU A 15 7.95 -10.71 37.26
C LEU A 15 7.36 -9.66 38.19
N ALA A 16 6.07 -9.34 38.07
CA ALA A 16 5.42 -8.37 38.94
C ALA A 16 5.37 -8.83 40.38
N GLU A 17 5.10 -10.12 40.63
CA GLU A 17 5.15 -10.72 41.94
C GLU A 17 6.56 -10.67 42.56
N LEU A 18 7.59 -11.04 41.78
CA LEU A 18 8.97 -11.09 42.22
C LEU A 18 9.55 -9.68 42.51
N LEU A 19 9.16 -8.69 41.70
CA LEU A 19 9.67 -7.33 41.81
C LEU A 19 8.83 -6.44 42.73
N GLY A 20 7.61 -6.86 43.04
CA GLY A 20 6.64 -6.01 43.75
C GLY A 20 6.23 -4.77 42.97
N ALA A 21 6.28 -4.84 41.65
CA ALA A 21 6.07 -3.72 40.74
C ALA A 21 5.32 -4.11 39.47
N PRO A 22 4.41 -3.27 38.94
CA PRO A 22 3.73 -3.52 37.71
C PRO A 22 4.68 -3.64 36.50
N ILE A 23 4.50 -4.65 35.67
CA ILE A 23 5.34 -4.95 34.50
C ILE A 23 4.61 -4.64 33.20
N THR A 24 5.35 -4.12 32.21
CA THR A 24 4.95 -4.03 30.81
C THR A 24 6.10 -4.56 29.95
N ILE A 25 5.77 -5.41 28.97
CA ILE A 25 6.70 -5.93 27.97
C ILE A 25 6.30 -5.34 26.62
N GLU A 26 7.24 -4.73 25.93
CA GLU A 26 7.01 -4.00 24.68
C GLU A 26 7.94 -4.50 23.57
N ASP A 27 7.49 -4.39 22.30
CA ASP A 27 8.34 -4.61 21.15
C ASP A 27 9.23 -3.40 20.82
N GLU A 28 10.03 -3.49 19.75
CA GLU A 28 10.91 -2.42 19.26
C GLU A 28 10.17 -1.14 18.83
N ASN A 29 8.85 -1.21 18.59
CA ASN A 29 7.99 -0.09 18.21
C ASN A 29 7.18 0.48 19.37
N SER A 30 7.48 0.04 20.62
CA SER A 30 6.70 0.35 21.82
C SER A 30 5.25 -0.13 21.77
N THR A 31 5.00 -1.24 21.06
CA THR A 31 3.73 -1.96 21.09
C THR A 31 3.74 -2.90 22.29
N VAL A 32 2.67 -2.90 23.07
CA VAL A 32 2.55 -3.77 24.25
C VAL A 32 2.32 -5.21 23.83
N LEU A 33 3.23 -6.09 24.19
CA LEU A 33 3.13 -7.53 24.00
C LEU A 33 2.45 -8.23 25.17
N ALA A 34 2.80 -7.81 26.40
CA ALA A 34 2.19 -8.31 27.64
C ALA A 34 2.30 -7.29 28.77
N TYR A 35 1.48 -7.47 29.80
CA TYR A 35 1.49 -6.66 31.02
C TYR A 35 0.95 -7.45 32.19
N SER A 36 1.33 -7.04 33.43
CA SER A 36 0.77 -7.62 34.65
C SER A 36 -0.54 -6.97 35.07
N SER A 37 -1.45 -7.72 35.66
CA SER A 37 -2.83 -7.32 36.01
C SER A 37 -3.02 -6.76 37.44
N GLY A 38 -1.97 -6.56 38.21
CA GLY A 38 -2.08 -6.19 39.64
C GLY A 38 -2.72 -4.83 39.95
N GLU A 39 -3.37 -4.73 41.12
CA GLU A 39 -3.98 -3.47 41.67
C GLU A 39 -2.97 -2.43 42.16
N GLN A 40 -1.69 -2.63 41.90
CA GLN A 40 -0.61 -1.71 42.33
C GLN A 40 -0.72 -0.36 41.61
N ALA A 41 -0.09 0.68 42.15
CA ALA A 41 -0.17 2.05 41.65
C ALA A 41 -0.05 2.16 40.14
N VAL A 42 -1.14 2.57 39.51
CA VAL A 42 -1.29 2.64 38.04
C VAL A 42 -1.26 4.11 37.64
N ASP A 43 -0.31 4.49 36.80
CA ASP A 43 -0.22 5.85 36.26
C ASP A 43 -1.04 6.01 34.95
N GLU A 44 -1.31 7.25 34.54
CA GLU A 44 -2.06 7.56 33.33
C GLU A 44 -1.35 7.03 32.07
N ALA A 45 -0.01 7.07 32.05
CA ALA A 45 0.80 6.56 30.96
C ALA A 45 0.60 5.06 30.78
N ARG A 46 0.57 4.29 31.89
CA ARG A 46 0.34 2.83 31.84
C ARG A 46 -1.08 2.50 31.38
N ILE A 47 -2.09 3.20 31.92
CA ILE A 47 -3.50 3.00 31.49
C ILE A 47 -3.60 3.23 29.99
N GLY A 48 -3.10 4.36 29.50
CA GLY A 48 -3.12 4.70 28.08
C GLY A 48 -2.37 3.68 27.22
N THR A 49 -1.24 3.17 27.73
CA THR A 49 -0.41 2.17 27.06
C THR A 49 -1.14 0.82 26.94
N ILE A 50 -1.76 0.34 28.00
CA ILE A 50 -2.48 -0.95 28.01
C ILE A 50 -3.75 -0.87 27.13
N LEU A 51 -4.58 0.18 27.32
CA LEU A 51 -5.81 0.35 26.54
C LEU A 51 -5.54 0.58 25.05
N GLY A 52 -4.48 1.33 24.73
CA GLY A 52 -4.07 1.60 23.35
C GLY A 52 -3.21 0.50 22.72
N ARG A 53 -2.80 -0.51 23.49
CA ARG A 53 -1.79 -1.51 23.10
C ARG A 53 -0.50 -0.91 22.54
N GLN A 54 -0.24 0.35 22.84
CA GLN A 54 0.93 1.09 22.41
C GLN A 54 1.19 2.26 23.34
N VAL A 55 2.44 2.58 23.59
CA VAL A 55 2.80 3.77 24.37
C VAL A 55 2.26 5.02 23.67
N PRO A 56 1.42 5.84 24.32
CA PRO A 56 0.89 7.07 23.73
C PRO A 56 2.00 7.98 23.23
N GLY A 57 1.81 8.57 22.04
CA GLY A 57 2.87 9.32 21.34
C GLY A 57 3.53 10.40 22.18
N ARG A 58 2.77 11.09 23.07
CA ARG A 58 3.30 12.10 24.00
C ARG A 58 4.34 11.52 24.97
N PHE A 59 4.10 10.33 25.53
CA PHE A 59 5.03 9.70 26.47
C PHE A 59 6.23 9.10 25.74
N ARG A 60 6.02 8.54 24.55
CA ARG A 60 7.12 8.08 23.71
C ARG A 60 8.06 9.20 23.32
N GLN A 61 7.53 10.39 23.03
CA GLN A 61 8.37 11.58 22.76
C GLN A 61 9.17 12.00 23.98
N LEU A 62 8.56 12.02 25.17
CA LEU A 62 9.28 12.34 26.42
C LEU A 62 10.42 11.36 26.71
N LEU A 63 10.20 10.05 26.48
CA LEU A 63 11.25 9.03 26.61
C LEU A 63 12.37 9.23 25.59
N ALA A 64 12.03 9.59 24.35
CA ALA A 64 13.01 9.88 23.31
C ALA A 64 13.83 11.14 23.63
N ASP A 65 13.17 12.22 24.04
CA ASP A 65 13.82 13.50 24.42
C ASP A 65 14.76 13.32 25.63
N ALA A 66 14.42 12.38 26.53
CA ALA A 66 15.25 11.98 27.64
C ALA A 66 16.41 11.02 27.29
N GLY A 67 16.53 10.60 26.04
CA GLY A 67 17.56 9.68 25.53
C GLY A 67 17.43 8.24 26.04
N VAL A 68 16.24 7.85 26.53
CA VAL A 68 16.03 6.52 27.13
C VAL A 68 16.18 5.41 26.08
N PHE A 69 15.63 5.61 24.91
CA PHE A 69 15.73 4.60 23.84
C PHE A 69 17.19 4.43 23.36
N GLU A 70 17.99 5.50 23.35
CA GLU A 70 19.41 5.43 23.00
C GLU A 70 20.20 4.63 24.06
N GLN A 71 19.86 4.80 25.35
CA GLN A 71 20.47 4.03 26.44
C GLN A 71 20.11 2.54 26.30
N LEU A 72 18.82 2.19 26.13
CA LEU A 72 18.35 0.82 25.91
C LEU A 72 18.97 0.18 24.65
N HIS A 73 19.24 0.98 23.61
CA HIS A 73 19.90 0.46 22.43
C HIS A 73 21.41 0.23 22.59
N ARG A 74 22.06 0.93 23.53
CA ARG A 74 23.52 0.92 23.70
C ARG A 74 24.01 -0.29 24.47
N ASP A 75 23.34 -0.64 25.57
CA ASP A 75 23.80 -1.66 26.49
C ASP A 75 22.69 -2.62 26.96
N THR A 76 23.03 -3.49 27.90
CA THR A 76 22.13 -4.50 28.48
C THR A 76 21.87 -4.21 29.96
N ASP A 77 22.17 -3.02 30.41
CA ASP A 77 21.97 -2.63 31.80
C ASP A 77 20.52 -2.25 32.11
N VAL A 78 20.18 -2.30 33.39
CA VAL A 78 18.89 -1.81 33.88
C VAL A 78 19.00 -0.30 34.09
N HIS A 79 18.14 0.44 33.39
CA HIS A 79 18.08 1.90 33.48
C HIS A 79 16.90 2.33 34.35
N TYR A 80 17.16 3.17 35.37
CA TYR A 80 16.09 3.79 36.13
C TYR A 80 15.73 5.13 35.51
N VAL A 81 14.49 5.25 35.04
CA VAL A 81 13.96 6.40 34.31
C VAL A 81 12.94 7.14 35.16
N ASP A 82 13.25 8.37 35.52
CA ASP A 82 12.36 9.32 36.20
C ASP A 82 12.18 10.54 35.30
N LEU A 83 11.04 10.62 34.60
CA LEU A 83 10.72 11.76 33.73
C LEU A 83 10.29 13.00 34.48
N ARG A 84 10.08 12.92 35.82
CA ARG A 84 9.60 13.99 36.69
C ARG A 84 8.29 14.63 36.20
N VAL A 85 7.42 13.82 35.60
CA VAL A 85 6.10 14.20 35.11
C VAL A 85 5.05 13.54 36.00
N PRO A 86 4.08 14.29 36.57
CA PRO A 86 3.11 13.75 37.54
C PRO A 86 2.30 12.56 37.02
N GLU A 87 2.06 12.49 35.71
CA GLU A 87 1.27 11.44 35.05
C GLU A 87 2.08 10.16 34.79
N VAL A 88 3.36 10.12 35.09
CA VAL A 88 4.27 9.01 34.78
C VAL A 88 5.06 8.64 36.03
N LEU A 89 4.85 7.45 36.57
CA LEU A 89 5.67 6.89 37.63
C LEU A 89 7.07 6.57 37.12
N PRO A 90 8.12 6.73 37.94
CA PRO A 90 9.44 6.27 37.57
C PRO A 90 9.47 4.78 37.28
N ARG A 91 10.39 4.33 36.44
CA ARG A 91 10.43 2.96 35.93
C ARG A 91 11.86 2.46 35.85
N ALA A 92 12.03 1.18 36.16
CA ALA A 92 13.21 0.44 35.73
C ALA A 92 12.95 -0.15 34.37
N ALA A 93 13.86 0.02 33.43
CA ALA A 93 13.75 -0.49 32.06
C ALA A 93 15.00 -1.28 31.69
N ILE A 94 14.82 -2.38 30.96
CA ILE A 94 15.90 -3.16 30.38
C ILE A 94 15.57 -3.54 28.94
N ALA A 95 16.57 -3.47 28.05
CA ALA A 95 16.42 -3.91 26.67
C ALA A 95 16.34 -5.45 26.59
N VAL A 96 15.44 -5.94 25.78
CA VAL A 96 15.39 -7.33 25.33
C VAL A 96 16.09 -7.44 23.98
N ARG A 97 17.05 -8.34 23.87
CA ARG A 97 17.91 -8.45 22.69
C ARG A 97 17.92 -9.88 22.14
N ASP A 98 18.00 -9.97 20.82
CA ASP A 98 18.31 -11.19 20.09
C ASP A 98 19.70 -11.00 19.45
N GLY A 99 20.71 -11.61 20.05
CA GLY A 99 22.11 -11.27 19.79
C GLY A 99 22.38 -9.79 20.09
N ASP A 100 22.91 -9.07 19.10
CA ASP A 100 23.21 -7.64 19.23
C ASP A 100 22.01 -6.73 18.91
N ARG A 101 20.92 -7.29 18.41
CA ARG A 101 19.75 -6.54 17.98
C ARG A 101 18.75 -6.35 19.14
N PRO A 102 18.37 -5.12 19.51
CA PRO A 102 17.25 -4.89 20.42
C PRO A 102 15.95 -5.30 19.72
N VAL A 103 15.14 -6.13 20.41
CA VAL A 103 13.89 -6.67 19.88
C VAL A 103 12.68 -6.24 20.70
N GLY A 104 12.91 -5.65 21.87
CA GLY A 104 11.90 -5.16 22.78
C GLY A 104 12.48 -4.64 24.07
N SER A 105 11.64 -4.43 25.08
CA SER A 105 12.02 -3.94 26.40
C SER A 105 11.05 -4.43 27.48
N ILE A 106 11.57 -4.55 28.71
CA ILE A 106 10.79 -4.85 29.91
C ILE A 106 10.81 -3.59 30.78
N TRP A 107 9.64 -3.17 31.23
CA TRP A 107 9.43 -1.99 32.05
C TRP A 107 8.78 -2.39 33.39
N ALA A 108 9.38 -1.96 34.49
CA ALA A 108 8.83 -2.13 35.85
C ALA A 108 8.55 -0.74 36.45
N ALA A 109 7.29 -0.45 36.79
CA ALA A 109 6.95 0.83 37.45
C ALA A 109 7.38 0.78 38.92
N MET A 110 8.39 1.60 39.31
CA MET A 110 9.05 1.56 40.61
C MET A 110 9.24 2.97 41.14
N SER A 111 8.87 3.23 42.40
CA SER A 111 9.00 4.54 43.04
C SER A 111 10.44 4.86 43.46
N ALA A 112 11.35 3.90 43.47
CA ALA A 112 12.75 4.03 43.82
C ALA A 112 13.63 3.21 42.84
N PRO A 113 14.91 3.54 42.68
CA PRO A 113 15.84 2.75 41.89
C PRO A 113 15.85 1.27 42.31
N PRO A 114 15.97 0.34 41.34
CA PRO A 114 15.95 -1.10 41.61
C PRO A 114 17.15 -1.48 42.50
N THR A 115 16.92 -2.41 43.41
CA THR A 115 18.01 -3.05 44.17
C THR A 115 18.82 -3.99 43.27
N PRO A 116 20.06 -4.36 43.62
CA PRO A 116 20.84 -5.34 42.86
C PRO A 116 20.13 -6.68 42.63
N GLU A 117 19.29 -7.10 43.57
CA GLU A 117 18.48 -8.31 43.47
C GLU A 117 17.38 -8.13 42.40
N GLN A 118 16.68 -7.00 42.41
CA GLN A 118 15.65 -6.66 41.41
C GLN A 118 16.24 -6.51 39.99
N GLU A 119 17.43 -5.91 39.88
CA GLU A 119 18.15 -5.87 38.61
C GLU A 119 18.53 -7.26 38.11
N SER A 120 18.95 -8.16 39.01
CA SER A 120 19.28 -9.54 38.68
C SER A 120 18.04 -10.28 38.16
N ILE A 121 16.86 -10.06 38.76
CA ILE A 121 15.58 -10.62 38.30
C ILE A 121 15.27 -10.11 36.89
N LEU A 122 15.35 -8.80 36.66
CA LEU A 122 15.10 -8.23 35.32
C LEU A 122 16.05 -8.79 34.26
N ARG A 123 17.36 -8.88 34.58
CA ARG A 123 18.33 -9.48 33.65
C ARG A 123 18.03 -10.96 33.35
N SER A 124 17.62 -11.71 34.37
CA SER A 124 17.27 -13.15 34.15
C SER A 124 16.03 -13.37 33.32
N ALA A 125 15.13 -12.40 33.27
CA ALA A 125 13.93 -12.45 32.43
C ALA A 125 14.20 -12.18 30.94
N VAL A 126 15.26 -11.43 30.61
CA VAL A 126 15.58 -11.04 29.23
C VAL A 126 15.64 -12.20 28.27
N PRO A 127 16.38 -13.29 28.52
CA PRO A 127 16.45 -14.42 27.57
C PRO A 127 15.09 -15.09 27.36
N VAL A 128 14.26 -15.18 28.39
CA VAL A 128 12.92 -15.79 28.30
C VAL A 128 12.00 -14.93 27.44
N VAL A 129 11.98 -13.62 27.67
CA VAL A 129 11.18 -12.68 26.87
C VAL A 129 11.70 -12.62 25.43
N ALA A 130 13.03 -12.65 25.21
CA ALA A 130 13.61 -12.70 23.88
C ALA A 130 13.16 -13.94 23.07
N GLU A 131 13.17 -15.11 23.70
CA GLU A 131 12.71 -16.35 23.09
C GLU A 131 11.24 -16.26 22.67
N HIS A 132 10.38 -15.70 23.52
CA HIS A 132 8.95 -15.50 23.19
C HIS A 132 8.75 -14.49 22.04
N ILE A 133 9.46 -13.37 22.05
CA ILE A 133 9.38 -12.39 20.98
C ILE A 133 9.86 -13.01 19.66
N ALA A 134 10.95 -13.78 19.69
CA ALA A 134 11.47 -14.48 18.51
C ALA A 134 10.47 -15.51 17.97
N ALA A 135 9.89 -16.34 18.84
CA ALA A 135 8.91 -17.34 18.47
C ALA A 135 7.63 -16.72 17.87
N GLU A 136 7.13 -15.61 18.45
CA GLU A 136 5.95 -14.92 17.92
C GLU A 136 6.25 -14.25 16.57
N ARG A 137 7.42 -13.65 16.39
CA ARG A 137 7.86 -13.13 15.09
C ARG A 137 7.95 -14.22 14.04
N GLU A 138 8.54 -15.36 14.39
CA GLU A 138 8.64 -16.49 13.46
C GLU A 138 7.25 -16.99 13.05
N ARG A 139 6.30 -17.11 14.00
CA ARG A 139 4.91 -17.49 13.72
C ARG A 139 4.23 -16.50 12.77
N VAL A 140 4.38 -15.20 13.03
CA VAL A 140 3.84 -14.13 12.16
C VAL A 140 4.49 -14.18 10.78
N ASP A 141 5.80 -14.36 10.70
CA ASP A 141 6.52 -14.46 9.44
C ASP A 141 6.15 -15.71 8.62
N VAL A 142 6.00 -16.86 9.27
CA VAL A 142 5.53 -18.10 8.63
C VAL A 142 4.11 -17.92 8.09
N THR A 143 3.21 -17.36 8.89
CA THR A 143 1.82 -17.09 8.48
C THR A 143 1.80 -16.13 7.27
N ARG A 144 2.60 -15.07 7.33
CA ARG A 144 2.72 -14.10 6.23
C ARG A 144 3.28 -14.74 4.96
N ARG A 145 4.32 -15.58 5.07
CA ARG A 145 4.90 -16.30 3.92
C ARG A 145 3.86 -17.23 3.29
N LEU A 146 3.15 -18.01 4.09
CA LEU A 146 2.09 -18.87 3.60
C LEU A 146 0.98 -18.10 2.89
N GLN A 147 0.60 -16.94 3.41
CA GLN A 147 -0.40 -16.07 2.78
C GLN A 147 0.11 -15.51 1.45
N VAL A 148 1.37 -15.06 1.39
CA VAL A 148 2.03 -14.62 0.16
C VAL A 148 2.05 -15.75 -0.88
N ASP A 149 2.43 -16.97 -0.49
CA ASP A 149 2.50 -18.11 -1.41
C ASP A 149 1.12 -18.52 -1.93
N ARG A 150 0.09 -18.49 -1.08
CA ARG A 150 -1.30 -18.74 -1.48
C ARG A 150 -1.80 -17.69 -2.48
N VAL A 151 -1.60 -16.41 -2.20
CA VAL A 151 -1.97 -15.33 -3.14
C VAL A 151 -1.20 -15.46 -4.45
N ARG A 152 0.10 -15.75 -4.39
CA ARG A 152 0.93 -15.96 -5.58
C ARG A 152 0.41 -17.15 -6.40
N ALA A 153 0.06 -18.26 -5.77
CA ALA A 153 -0.54 -19.41 -6.46
C ALA A 153 -1.86 -19.03 -7.14
N LEU A 154 -2.76 -18.35 -6.43
CA LEU A 154 -4.04 -17.89 -6.96
C LEU A 154 -3.87 -16.99 -8.20
N ILE A 155 -3.08 -15.93 -8.10
CA ILE A 155 -2.94 -14.96 -9.18
C ILE A 155 -2.13 -15.46 -10.38
N ASN A 156 -1.39 -16.56 -10.23
CA ASN A 156 -0.70 -17.22 -11.34
C ASN A 156 -1.61 -18.21 -12.09
N GLY A 157 -2.72 -18.62 -11.49
CA GLY A 157 -3.69 -19.52 -12.12
C GLY A 157 -3.25 -21.00 -12.16
N GLY A 158 -3.97 -21.79 -12.95
CA GLY A 158 -3.69 -23.21 -13.10
C GLY A 158 -4.09 -24.07 -11.89
N GLU A 159 -3.55 -25.28 -11.82
CA GLU A 159 -3.83 -26.25 -10.76
C GLU A 159 -3.43 -25.74 -9.34
N PRO A 160 -2.29 -25.05 -9.14
CA PRO A 160 -1.96 -24.49 -7.84
C PRO A 160 -2.99 -23.49 -7.32
N ALA A 161 -3.60 -22.71 -8.22
CA ALA A 161 -4.64 -21.75 -7.86
C ALA A 161 -5.91 -22.43 -7.39
N PHE A 162 -6.26 -23.56 -7.98
CA PHE A 162 -7.43 -24.34 -7.57
C PHE A 162 -7.25 -24.86 -6.12
N ARG A 163 -6.10 -25.45 -5.82
CA ARG A 163 -5.79 -25.91 -4.44
C ARG A 163 -5.79 -24.77 -3.43
N ALA A 164 -5.16 -23.65 -3.77
CA ALA A 164 -5.12 -22.49 -2.89
C ALA A 164 -6.51 -21.90 -2.64
N ALA A 165 -7.41 -21.92 -3.62
CA ALA A 165 -8.79 -21.48 -3.45
C ALA A 165 -9.59 -22.42 -2.54
N ASP A 166 -9.40 -23.72 -2.70
CA ASP A 166 -10.05 -24.75 -1.85
C ASP A 166 -9.60 -24.59 -0.38
N ASP A 167 -8.29 -24.48 -0.14
CA ASP A 167 -7.72 -24.26 1.19
C ASP A 167 -8.26 -22.98 1.87
N LEU A 168 -8.54 -21.94 1.07
CA LEU A 168 -9.04 -20.64 1.53
C LEU A 168 -10.57 -20.53 1.50
N ARG A 169 -11.26 -21.56 1.04
CA ARG A 169 -12.72 -21.58 0.85
C ARG A 169 -13.24 -20.44 -0.03
N LEU A 170 -12.44 -20.05 -1.03
CA LEU A 170 -12.84 -19.05 -2.01
C LEU A 170 -13.68 -19.71 -3.09
N GLU A 171 -14.98 -19.62 -2.97
CA GLU A 171 -15.94 -20.25 -3.87
C GLU A 171 -16.57 -19.29 -4.87
N GLY A 172 -16.98 -19.82 -6.00
CA GLY A 172 -17.74 -19.09 -7.01
C GLY A 172 -16.89 -18.18 -7.89
N ARG A 173 -17.40 -16.99 -8.16
CA ARG A 173 -16.75 -16.00 -9.04
C ARG A 173 -15.65 -15.27 -8.31
N LEU A 174 -14.51 -15.16 -8.94
CA LEU A 174 -13.35 -14.48 -8.36
C LEU A 174 -12.97 -13.23 -9.18
N THR A 175 -12.54 -12.22 -8.49
CA THR A 175 -11.96 -11.00 -9.09
C THR A 175 -10.67 -10.66 -8.37
N VAL A 176 -9.63 -10.33 -9.13
CA VAL A 176 -8.36 -9.83 -8.59
C VAL A 176 -8.37 -8.32 -8.64
N ALA A 177 -8.16 -7.69 -7.48
CA ALA A 177 -7.82 -6.28 -7.38
C ALA A 177 -6.33 -6.14 -7.06
N ALA A 178 -5.73 -5.05 -7.54
CA ALA A 178 -4.34 -4.73 -7.31
C ALA A 178 -4.21 -3.26 -6.89
N ALA A 179 -3.51 -3.00 -5.78
CA ALA A 179 -3.21 -1.65 -5.32
C ALA A 179 -1.71 -1.39 -5.42
N ALA A 180 -1.33 -0.27 -6.03
CA ALA A 180 0.07 0.11 -6.21
C ALA A 180 0.27 1.61 -5.92
N PRO A 181 1.51 2.05 -5.57
CA PRO A 181 1.77 3.46 -5.40
C PRO A 181 1.56 4.23 -6.72
N VAL A 182 1.09 5.47 -6.63
CA VAL A 182 0.93 6.36 -7.81
C VAL A 182 2.26 6.56 -8.52
N VAL A 183 3.33 6.72 -7.76
CA VAL A 183 4.69 6.91 -8.28
C VAL A 183 5.46 5.61 -8.12
N ILE A 184 5.87 5.02 -9.23
CA ILE A 184 6.68 3.79 -9.25
C ILE A 184 7.94 3.98 -8.41
N GLY A 185 8.29 2.97 -7.61
CA GLY A 185 9.44 2.99 -6.70
C GLY A 185 9.20 3.70 -5.37
N ARG A 186 8.01 4.27 -5.12
CA ARG A 186 7.62 4.71 -3.78
C ARG A 186 6.96 3.56 -3.01
N PRO A 187 7.18 3.45 -1.70
CA PRO A 187 6.49 2.45 -0.90
C PRO A 187 4.99 2.77 -0.79
N LEU A 188 4.19 1.72 -0.68
CA LEU A 188 2.80 1.85 -0.26
C LEU A 188 2.72 2.38 1.19
N PRO A 189 1.62 3.06 1.57
CA PRO A 189 1.41 3.49 2.94
C PRO A 189 1.56 2.34 3.93
N SER A 190 2.30 2.55 5.01
CA SER A 190 2.44 1.57 6.08
C SER A 190 1.06 1.22 6.65
N GLY A 191 0.80 -0.08 6.86
CA GLY A 191 -0.48 -0.56 7.37
C GLY A 191 -1.62 -0.66 6.34
N LEU A 192 -1.40 -0.31 5.06
CA LEU A 192 -2.45 -0.40 4.03
C LEU A 192 -3.00 -1.81 3.89
N LEU A 193 -2.13 -2.83 3.84
CA LEU A 193 -2.55 -4.23 3.76
C LEU A 193 -3.41 -4.64 4.96
N ALA A 194 -3.00 -4.27 6.17
CA ALA A 194 -3.76 -4.58 7.39
C ALA A 194 -5.11 -3.85 7.42
N SER A 195 -5.13 -2.56 7.03
CA SER A 195 -6.37 -1.77 6.96
C SER A 195 -7.34 -2.34 5.92
N LEU A 196 -6.83 -2.80 4.78
CA LEU A 196 -7.63 -3.43 3.74
C LEU A 196 -8.20 -4.78 4.20
N GLY A 197 -7.38 -5.62 4.86
CA GLY A 197 -7.84 -6.88 5.45
C GLY A 197 -8.98 -6.63 6.45
N LEU A 198 -8.78 -5.74 7.42
CA LEU A 198 -9.79 -5.40 8.42
C LEU A 198 -11.08 -4.87 7.77
N TYR A 199 -10.98 -4.05 6.72
CA TYR A 199 -12.13 -3.53 5.98
C TYR A 199 -12.93 -4.66 5.34
N LEU A 200 -12.28 -5.60 4.65
CA LEU A 200 -12.94 -6.73 3.99
C LEU A 200 -13.54 -7.71 5.01
N ASP A 201 -12.84 -7.99 6.11
CA ASP A 201 -13.33 -8.84 7.22
C ASP A 201 -14.59 -8.24 7.85
N THR A 202 -14.61 -6.90 8.07
CA THR A 202 -15.77 -6.19 8.63
C THR A 202 -17.02 -6.33 7.75
N LEU A 203 -16.84 -6.48 6.44
CA LEU A 203 -17.91 -6.66 5.48
C LEU A 203 -18.25 -8.14 5.21
N ALA A 204 -17.58 -9.07 5.92
CA ALA A 204 -17.71 -10.52 5.74
C ALA A 204 -17.54 -10.94 4.27
N VAL A 205 -16.54 -10.37 3.58
CA VAL A 205 -16.22 -10.67 2.20
C VAL A 205 -15.10 -11.70 2.15
N ASP A 206 -15.38 -12.86 1.56
CA ASP A 206 -14.39 -13.90 1.36
C ASP A 206 -13.27 -13.41 0.43
N SER A 207 -12.09 -13.22 1.00
CA SER A 207 -10.96 -12.64 0.30
C SER A 207 -9.63 -13.06 0.91
N VAL A 208 -8.58 -12.93 0.11
CA VAL A 208 -7.21 -13.06 0.58
C VAL A 208 -6.36 -11.97 -0.05
N ALA A 209 -5.50 -11.36 0.74
CA ALA A 209 -4.62 -10.29 0.28
C ALA A 209 -3.17 -10.55 0.68
N ALA A 210 -2.24 -10.18 -0.18
CA ALA A 210 -0.82 -10.13 0.14
C ALA A 210 -0.12 -9.05 -0.67
N GLN A 211 0.95 -8.53 -0.10
CA GLN A 211 1.86 -7.65 -0.82
C GLN A 211 2.93 -8.50 -1.52
N LEU A 212 3.05 -8.31 -2.82
CA LEU A 212 4.08 -8.88 -3.69
C LEU A 212 4.84 -7.71 -4.31
N ASP A 213 6.10 -7.56 -3.94
CA ASP A 213 6.90 -6.39 -4.28
C ASP A 213 6.19 -5.07 -3.87
N ASP A 214 5.98 -4.16 -4.82
CA ASP A 214 5.31 -2.87 -4.59
C ASP A 214 3.79 -2.91 -4.82
N VAL A 215 3.19 -4.09 -5.00
CA VAL A 215 1.76 -4.25 -5.30
C VAL A 215 1.08 -5.10 -4.22
N ILE A 216 -0.03 -4.63 -3.69
CA ILE A 216 -0.94 -5.46 -2.90
C ILE A 216 -1.96 -6.07 -3.85
N TYR A 217 -1.95 -7.40 -3.96
CA TYR A 217 -2.99 -8.16 -4.66
C TYR A 217 -4.03 -8.66 -3.67
N VAL A 218 -5.29 -8.54 -4.07
CA VAL A 218 -6.44 -9.06 -3.33
C VAL A 218 -7.25 -9.93 -4.26
N VAL A 219 -7.47 -11.18 -3.88
CA VAL A 219 -8.38 -12.08 -4.57
C VAL A 219 -9.68 -12.13 -3.78
N ILE A 220 -10.78 -11.79 -4.41
CA ILE A 220 -12.08 -11.57 -3.76
C ILE A 220 -13.12 -12.45 -4.43
N ALA A 221 -13.91 -13.17 -3.64
CA ALA A 221 -15.04 -13.98 -4.10
C ALA A 221 -16.27 -13.10 -4.36
N ALA A 222 -16.16 -12.23 -5.38
CA ALA A 222 -17.22 -11.30 -5.75
C ALA A 222 -17.13 -10.89 -7.24
N SER A 223 -18.20 -10.28 -7.76
CA SER A 223 -18.20 -9.74 -9.13
C SER A 223 -17.24 -8.55 -9.27
N ALA A 224 -16.71 -8.33 -10.46
CA ALA A 224 -15.85 -7.17 -10.73
C ALA A 224 -16.54 -5.83 -10.43
N LYS A 225 -17.87 -5.75 -10.59
CA LYS A 225 -18.66 -4.57 -10.24
C LYS A 225 -18.69 -4.33 -8.74
N ASP A 226 -18.86 -5.37 -7.93
CA ASP A 226 -18.89 -5.26 -6.48
C ASP A 226 -17.49 -4.94 -5.93
N VAL A 227 -16.45 -5.58 -6.46
CA VAL A 227 -15.05 -5.29 -6.09
C VAL A 227 -14.69 -3.84 -6.40
N ARG A 228 -15.12 -3.30 -7.55
CA ARG A 228 -14.94 -1.88 -7.87
C ARG A 228 -15.59 -0.99 -6.81
N ARG A 229 -16.85 -1.27 -6.45
CA ARG A 229 -17.57 -0.49 -5.43
C ARG A 229 -16.89 -0.57 -4.07
N LEU A 230 -16.42 -1.74 -3.66
CA LEU A 230 -15.65 -1.92 -2.42
C LEU A 230 -14.35 -1.10 -2.43
N ALA A 231 -13.63 -1.09 -3.55
CA ALA A 231 -12.42 -0.32 -3.70
C ALA A 231 -12.68 1.20 -3.64
N GLU A 232 -13.74 1.69 -4.30
CA GLU A 232 -14.17 3.08 -4.28
C GLU A 232 -14.57 3.53 -2.86
N ASP A 233 -15.32 2.69 -2.13
CA ASP A 233 -15.73 2.96 -0.74
C ASP A 233 -14.51 2.96 0.22
N PHE A 234 -13.59 2.02 0.05
CA PHE A 234 -12.34 1.98 0.82
C PHE A 234 -11.51 3.25 0.62
N LEU A 235 -11.32 3.69 -0.63
CA LEU A 235 -10.60 4.91 -0.96
C LEU A 235 -11.26 6.17 -0.38
N ALA A 236 -12.61 6.24 -0.43
CA ALA A 236 -13.36 7.37 0.12
C ALA A 236 -13.21 7.50 1.66
N ARG A 237 -12.94 6.38 2.36
CA ARG A 237 -12.70 6.36 3.81
C ARG A 237 -11.26 6.68 4.20
N ALA A 238 -10.32 6.62 3.26
CA ALA A 238 -8.92 6.97 3.51
C ALA A 238 -8.82 8.48 3.83
N ARG A 239 -8.46 8.82 5.08
CA ARG A 239 -8.44 10.22 5.59
C ARG A 239 -7.37 11.12 4.97
N SER A 240 -6.32 10.55 4.42
CA SER A 240 -5.26 11.27 3.71
C SER A 240 -5.37 10.93 2.23
N GLY A 241 -5.35 11.91 1.35
CA GLY A 241 -5.44 11.69 -0.11
C GLY A 241 -4.54 10.51 -0.52
N PRO A 242 -5.10 9.43 -1.06
CA PRO A 242 -4.35 8.18 -1.21
C PRO A 242 -3.19 8.36 -2.17
N ALA A 243 -1.99 8.02 -1.68
CA ALA A 243 -0.77 7.99 -2.49
C ALA A 243 -0.69 6.72 -3.37
N PHE A 244 -1.81 6.02 -3.56
CA PHE A 244 -1.92 4.79 -4.33
C PHE A 244 -3.15 4.76 -5.23
N VAL A 245 -3.14 3.85 -6.19
CA VAL A 245 -4.23 3.58 -7.13
C VAL A 245 -4.67 2.13 -6.98
N VAL A 246 -5.92 1.84 -7.37
CA VAL A 246 -6.48 0.49 -7.34
C VAL A 246 -6.95 0.11 -8.73
N ALA A 247 -6.53 -1.03 -9.22
CA ALA A 247 -7.00 -1.62 -10.45
C ALA A 247 -7.83 -2.86 -10.17
N VAL A 248 -8.94 -3.03 -10.87
CA VAL A 248 -9.83 -4.18 -10.76
C VAL A 248 -9.81 -4.94 -12.09
N GLY A 249 -9.44 -6.23 -12.01
CA GLY A 249 -9.43 -7.14 -13.14
C GLY A 249 -10.83 -7.61 -13.52
N ARG A 250 -10.91 -8.44 -14.57
CA ARG A 250 -12.17 -9.07 -14.95
C ARG A 250 -12.60 -10.10 -13.91
N GLU A 251 -13.89 -10.32 -13.84
CA GLU A 251 -14.46 -11.47 -13.15
C GLU A 251 -14.09 -12.77 -13.88
N VAL A 252 -13.77 -13.81 -13.11
CA VAL A 252 -13.49 -15.17 -13.61
C VAL A 252 -14.31 -16.19 -12.83
N ASN A 253 -14.67 -17.30 -13.46
CA ASN A 253 -15.54 -18.29 -12.85
C ASN A 253 -14.79 -19.36 -12.03
N THR A 254 -13.50 -19.47 -12.20
CA THR A 254 -12.65 -20.47 -11.53
C THR A 254 -11.32 -19.87 -11.11
N ALA A 255 -10.76 -20.37 -10.01
CA ALA A 255 -9.46 -19.94 -9.53
C ALA A 255 -8.32 -20.17 -10.54
N SER A 256 -8.40 -21.23 -11.35
CA SER A 256 -7.42 -21.49 -12.40
C SER A 256 -7.31 -20.36 -13.45
N GLN A 257 -8.36 -19.55 -13.58
CA GLN A 257 -8.41 -18.39 -14.49
C GLN A 257 -8.01 -17.07 -13.82
N ALA A 258 -7.69 -17.07 -12.53
CA ALA A 258 -7.38 -15.82 -11.78
C ALA A 258 -6.21 -15.03 -12.40
N HIS A 259 -5.28 -15.70 -13.09
CA HIS A 259 -4.21 -15.05 -13.87
C HIS A 259 -4.72 -14.10 -14.96
N LEU A 260 -5.92 -14.34 -15.51
CA LEU A 260 -6.55 -13.44 -16.50
C LEU A 260 -7.02 -12.16 -15.81
N SER A 261 -7.63 -12.29 -14.62
CA SER A 261 -8.07 -11.16 -13.81
C SER A 261 -6.88 -10.32 -13.35
N ARG A 262 -5.82 -10.97 -12.85
CA ARG A 262 -4.57 -10.33 -12.51
C ARG A 262 -3.98 -9.56 -13.69
N GLY A 263 -3.85 -10.22 -14.84
CA GLY A 263 -3.27 -9.59 -16.03
C GLY A 263 -4.03 -8.34 -16.49
N ASP A 264 -5.35 -8.28 -16.27
CA ASP A 264 -6.13 -7.07 -16.51
C ASP A 264 -5.82 -6.00 -15.48
N ALA A 265 -5.77 -6.37 -14.18
CA ALA A 265 -5.44 -5.44 -13.11
C ALA A 265 -4.04 -4.83 -13.32
N ASP A 266 -3.02 -5.63 -13.66
CA ASP A 266 -1.66 -5.16 -13.92
C ASP A 266 -1.60 -4.14 -15.06
N ARG A 267 -2.32 -4.39 -16.18
CA ARG A 267 -2.39 -3.45 -17.31
C ARG A 267 -3.06 -2.14 -16.92
N VAL A 268 -4.12 -2.22 -16.12
CA VAL A 268 -4.84 -1.04 -15.63
C VAL A 268 -3.97 -0.25 -14.66
N LEU A 269 -3.26 -0.92 -13.73
CA LEU A 269 -2.30 -0.26 -12.85
C LEU A 269 -1.28 0.57 -13.62
N THR A 270 -0.69 -0.02 -14.66
CA THR A 270 0.28 0.70 -15.51
C THR A 270 -0.32 1.98 -16.09
N VAL A 271 -1.57 1.96 -16.55
CA VAL A 271 -2.26 3.15 -17.06
C VAL A 271 -2.48 4.19 -15.96
N LEU A 272 -2.95 3.77 -14.77
CA LEU A 272 -3.25 4.67 -13.66
C LEU A 272 -1.97 5.34 -13.11
N GLN A 273 -0.85 4.62 -13.07
CA GLN A 273 0.44 5.15 -12.66
C GLN A 273 0.98 6.19 -13.67
N HIS A 274 0.79 5.98 -14.97
CA HIS A 274 1.14 7.00 -15.97
C HIS A 274 0.28 8.26 -15.83
N ALA A 275 -1.00 8.12 -15.50
CA ALA A 275 -1.89 9.26 -15.25
C ALA A 275 -1.59 10.02 -13.95
N ARG A 276 -0.72 9.50 -13.07
CA ARG A 276 -0.28 10.08 -11.79
C ARG A 276 -1.41 10.61 -10.91
N SER A 277 -2.62 10.09 -11.05
CA SER A 277 -3.79 10.49 -10.27
C SER A 277 -3.99 9.52 -9.11
N GLY A 278 -3.71 9.95 -7.89
CA GLY A 278 -3.96 9.15 -6.69
C GLY A 278 -5.46 9.02 -6.36
N GLY A 279 -5.81 7.97 -5.60
CA GLY A 279 -7.17 7.77 -5.14
C GLY A 279 -8.17 7.36 -6.20
N VAL A 280 -7.70 6.75 -7.28
CA VAL A 280 -8.55 6.34 -8.40
C VAL A 280 -8.67 4.82 -8.46
N VAL A 281 -9.89 4.35 -8.73
CA VAL A 281 -10.16 2.95 -9.08
C VAL A 281 -10.34 2.86 -10.59
N GLY A 282 -9.57 1.99 -11.23
CA GLY A 282 -9.68 1.72 -12.68
C GLY A 282 -10.08 0.30 -12.99
N THR A 283 -10.74 0.13 -14.13
CA THR A 283 -11.05 -1.18 -14.71
C THR A 283 -10.55 -1.26 -16.15
N MET A 284 -10.44 -2.47 -16.70
CA MET A 284 -10.08 -2.64 -18.11
C MET A 284 -11.05 -1.90 -19.04
N ARG A 285 -12.35 -1.87 -18.70
CA ARG A 285 -13.35 -1.16 -19.49
C ARG A 285 -13.07 0.33 -19.61
N ASP A 286 -12.70 0.96 -18.51
CA ASP A 286 -12.41 2.40 -18.45
C ASP A 286 -11.05 2.75 -19.07
N SER A 287 -10.12 1.80 -19.07
CA SER A 287 -8.72 2.00 -19.44
C SER A 287 -8.33 1.40 -20.79
N LEU A 288 -9.25 0.72 -21.50
CA LEU A 288 -8.92 -0.09 -22.69
C LEU A 288 -8.13 0.68 -23.75
N ALA A 289 -8.57 1.88 -24.11
CA ALA A 289 -7.89 2.70 -25.10
C ALA A 289 -6.46 3.09 -24.67
N SER A 290 -6.28 3.37 -23.36
CA SER A 290 -4.96 3.70 -22.79
C SER A 290 -4.06 2.47 -22.73
N VAL A 291 -4.61 1.31 -22.37
CA VAL A 291 -3.89 0.02 -22.38
C VAL A 291 -3.42 -0.31 -23.81
N LEU A 292 -4.28 -0.15 -24.81
CA LEU A 292 -3.91 -0.37 -26.20
C LEU A 292 -2.81 0.61 -26.65
N ALA A 293 -2.95 1.90 -26.34
CA ALA A 293 -1.94 2.89 -26.68
C ALA A 293 -0.56 2.58 -26.06
N LEU A 294 -0.51 2.19 -24.78
CA LEU A 294 0.74 1.77 -24.14
C LEU A 294 1.33 0.49 -24.74
N ARG A 295 0.48 -0.45 -25.18
CA ARG A 295 0.95 -1.71 -25.82
C ARG A 295 1.58 -1.51 -27.19
N VAL A 296 1.23 -0.43 -27.89
CA VAL A 296 1.81 -0.07 -29.20
C VAL A 296 2.86 1.05 -29.10
N ALA A 297 3.24 1.46 -27.89
CA ALA A 297 4.18 2.55 -27.66
C ALA A 297 5.52 2.33 -28.39
N ASP A 298 6.11 1.13 -28.24
CA ASP A 298 7.40 0.79 -28.89
C ASP A 298 7.31 0.85 -30.42
N ILE A 299 6.14 0.53 -30.99
CA ILE A 299 5.90 0.64 -32.43
C ILE A 299 5.95 2.10 -32.86
N PHE A 300 5.22 2.99 -32.13
CA PHE A 300 5.25 4.44 -32.43
C PHE A 300 6.66 5.02 -32.26
N ASP A 301 7.38 4.62 -31.23
CA ASP A 301 8.76 5.06 -31.01
C ASP A 301 9.71 4.59 -32.14
N GLY A 302 9.53 3.38 -32.65
CA GLY A 302 10.29 2.84 -33.77
C GLY A 302 9.97 3.47 -35.12
N LEU A 303 8.74 3.96 -35.31
CA LEU A 303 8.32 4.64 -36.56
C LEU A 303 8.82 6.08 -36.64
N GLY A 304 9.10 6.73 -35.50
CA GLY A 304 9.63 8.08 -35.46
C GLY A 304 8.85 9.07 -36.33
N ASP A 305 9.53 9.64 -37.32
CA ASP A 305 8.98 10.69 -38.23
C ASP A 305 7.91 10.21 -39.21
N LEU A 306 7.68 8.93 -39.33
CA LEU A 306 6.70 8.35 -40.27
C LEU A 306 5.26 8.43 -39.77
N THR A 307 5.05 8.89 -38.52
CA THR A 307 3.71 8.93 -37.95
C THR A 307 2.98 10.24 -38.29
N PRO A 308 1.62 10.18 -38.45
CA PRO A 308 0.83 11.40 -38.67
C PRO A 308 1.04 12.47 -37.60
N LEU A 309 1.19 12.08 -36.32
CA LEU A 309 1.45 13.02 -35.24
C LEU A 309 2.80 13.74 -35.41
N ALA A 310 3.85 13.00 -35.76
CA ALA A 310 5.17 13.60 -35.99
C ALA A 310 5.16 14.59 -37.15
N ALA A 311 4.44 14.28 -38.24
CA ALA A 311 4.28 15.21 -39.38
C ALA A 311 3.59 16.52 -38.97
N LEU A 312 2.49 16.43 -38.19
CA LEU A 312 1.79 17.61 -37.68
C LEU A 312 2.66 18.41 -36.70
N THR A 313 3.33 17.73 -35.78
CA THR A 313 4.22 18.37 -34.78
C THR A 313 5.35 19.15 -35.48
N ARG A 314 6.02 18.51 -36.42
CA ARG A 314 7.10 19.15 -37.20
C ARG A 314 6.60 20.38 -37.94
N HIS A 315 5.42 20.31 -38.55
CA HIS A 315 4.84 21.48 -39.22
C HIS A 315 4.52 22.61 -38.23
N ASP A 316 3.95 22.29 -37.08
CA ASP A 316 3.65 23.27 -36.04
C ASP A 316 4.93 23.99 -35.54
N GLU A 317 6.01 23.22 -35.30
CA GLU A 317 7.32 23.76 -34.87
C GLU A 317 7.96 24.67 -35.94
N GLN A 318 7.84 24.33 -37.22
CA GLN A 318 8.45 25.07 -38.31
C GLN A 318 7.68 26.34 -38.68
N HIS A 319 6.34 26.31 -38.53
CA HIS A 319 5.48 27.37 -39.05
C HIS A 319 4.69 28.13 -37.99
N GLY A 320 4.85 27.75 -36.69
CA GLY A 320 4.10 28.35 -35.58
C GLY A 320 2.58 28.15 -35.71
N THR A 321 2.18 26.97 -36.17
CA THR A 321 0.76 26.60 -36.35
C THR A 321 0.26 25.73 -35.20
N ASP A 322 -1.05 25.45 -35.17
CA ASP A 322 -1.70 24.63 -34.12
C ASP A 322 -2.41 23.40 -34.74
N LEU A 323 -1.77 22.71 -35.67
CA LEU A 323 -2.40 21.57 -36.39
C LEU A 323 -2.62 20.37 -35.49
N VAL A 324 -1.69 20.10 -34.54
CA VAL A 324 -1.86 19.05 -33.55
C VAL A 324 -3.07 19.32 -32.65
N ALA A 325 -3.23 20.56 -32.17
CA ALA A 325 -4.39 20.95 -31.36
C ALA A 325 -5.69 20.88 -32.18
N THR A 326 -5.63 21.27 -33.45
CA THR A 326 -6.75 21.19 -34.41
C THR A 326 -7.20 19.75 -34.62
N ALA A 327 -6.26 18.85 -34.93
CA ALA A 327 -6.54 17.44 -35.13
C ALA A 327 -7.10 16.77 -33.86
N ARG A 328 -6.53 17.08 -32.70
CA ARG A 328 -7.01 16.58 -31.41
C ARG A 328 -8.46 16.99 -31.15
N ALA A 329 -8.80 18.27 -31.31
CA ALA A 329 -10.15 18.78 -31.10
C ALA A 329 -11.14 18.17 -32.09
N PHE A 330 -10.78 18.09 -33.38
CA PHE A 330 -11.63 17.49 -34.42
C PHE A 330 -11.95 16.01 -34.12
N LEU A 331 -10.94 15.23 -33.73
CA LEU A 331 -11.12 13.83 -33.36
C LEU A 331 -11.91 13.65 -32.06
N ALA A 332 -11.70 14.51 -31.07
CA ALA A 332 -12.41 14.46 -29.78
C ALA A 332 -13.91 14.76 -29.93
N HIS A 333 -14.29 15.58 -30.91
CA HIS A 333 -15.68 15.93 -31.22
C HIS A 333 -16.26 15.09 -32.40
N GLY A 334 -15.74 13.87 -32.62
CA GLY A 334 -16.29 12.91 -33.58
C GLY A 334 -16.19 13.37 -35.04
N GLY A 335 -15.40 14.39 -35.35
CA GLY A 335 -15.27 14.97 -36.69
C GLY A 335 -16.24 16.13 -36.93
N ASP A 336 -16.96 16.62 -35.92
CA ASP A 336 -17.79 17.83 -36.06
C ASP A 336 -16.94 19.09 -36.05
N VAL A 337 -17.05 19.86 -37.15
CA VAL A 337 -16.26 21.10 -37.34
C VAL A 337 -16.76 22.22 -36.44
N ALA A 338 -18.06 22.31 -36.17
CA ALA A 338 -18.61 23.41 -35.38
C ALA A 338 -18.23 23.23 -33.88
N ASP A 339 -18.40 22.02 -33.34
CA ASP A 339 -18.06 21.69 -31.97
C ASP A 339 -16.54 21.77 -31.71
N ALA A 340 -15.74 21.26 -32.64
CA ALA A 340 -14.27 21.35 -32.55
C ALA A 340 -13.78 22.81 -32.63
N ALA A 341 -14.40 23.66 -33.49
CA ALA A 341 -14.07 25.08 -33.58
C ALA A 341 -14.45 25.82 -32.31
N ALA A 342 -15.62 25.52 -31.72
CA ALA A 342 -16.04 26.11 -30.45
C ALA A 342 -15.08 25.72 -29.31
N ALA A 343 -14.62 24.47 -29.23
CA ALA A 343 -13.66 23.99 -28.25
C ALA A 343 -12.29 24.69 -28.34
N LEU A 344 -11.89 25.11 -29.55
CA LEU A 344 -10.63 25.83 -29.78
C LEU A 344 -10.82 27.37 -29.79
N HIS A 345 -12.02 27.86 -29.54
CA HIS A 345 -12.37 29.28 -29.60
C HIS A 345 -12.02 29.94 -30.95
N VAL A 346 -12.24 29.22 -32.08
CA VAL A 346 -11.99 29.75 -33.44
C VAL A 346 -13.25 29.68 -34.29
N HIS A 347 -13.29 30.43 -35.38
CA HIS A 347 -14.40 30.32 -36.32
C HIS A 347 -14.35 29.01 -37.11
N PRO A 348 -15.49 28.37 -37.44
CA PRO A 348 -15.54 27.13 -38.23
C PRO A 348 -14.75 27.16 -39.54
N ASN A 349 -14.72 28.28 -40.24
CA ASN A 349 -13.90 28.44 -41.45
C ASN A 349 -12.40 28.36 -41.18
N THR A 350 -11.95 28.92 -40.03
CA THR A 350 -10.55 28.81 -39.61
C THR A 350 -10.19 27.36 -39.35
N LEU A 351 -11.07 26.60 -38.70
CA LEU A 351 -10.86 25.16 -38.46
C LEU A 351 -10.79 24.39 -39.78
N ARG A 352 -11.73 24.64 -40.74
CA ARG A 352 -11.68 23.97 -42.04
C ARG A 352 -10.38 24.29 -42.79
N ASN A 353 -9.87 25.52 -42.71
CA ASN A 353 -8.61 25.88 -43.35
C ASN A 353 -7.42 25.15 -42.68
N ARG A 354 -7.42 25.02 -41.32
CA ARG A 354 -6.40 24.24 -40.60
C ARG A 354 -6.46 22.76 -40.99
N LEU A 355 -7.65 22.16 -41.05
CA LEU A 355 -7.84 20.75 -41.47
C LEU A 355 -7.35 20.53 -42.91
N ARG A 356 -7.66 21.46 -43.85
CA ARG A 356 -7.12 21.37 -45.21
C ARG A 356 -5.60 21.42 -45.20
N ARG A 357 -4.99 22.27 -44.37
CA ARG A 357 -3.53 22.35 -44.23
C ARG A 357 -2.92 21.03 -43.71
N CYS A 358 -3.62 20.29 -42.83
CA CYS A 358 -3.16 18.95 -42.40
C CYS A 358 -2.99 18.03 -43.63
N VAL A 359 -3.90 18.09 -44.61
CA VAL A 359 -3.81 17.32 -45.84
C VAL A 359 -2.72 17.85 -46.75
N ASP A 360 -2.80 19.14 -47.10
CA ASP A 360 -1.98 19.76 -48.16
C ASP A 360 -0.48 19.82 -47.78
N SER A 361 -0.18 20.01 -46.50
CA SER A 361 1.21 20.26 -46.03
C SER A 361 1.80 19.10 -45.26
N CYS A 362 0.99 18.21 -44.64
CA CYS A 362 1.46 17.13 -43.78
C CYS A 362 1.10 15.74 -44.29
N ASP A 363 0.31 15.64 -45.37
CA ASP A 363 -0.25 14.40 -45.89
C ASP A 363 -1.07 13.61 -44.83
N VAL A 364 -1.80 14.34 -43.99
CA VAL A 364 -2.61 13.81 -42.89
C VAL A 364 -4.07 14.05 -43.16
N ASP A 365 -4.74 13.07 -43.81
CA ASP A 365 -6.17 13.12 -44.07
C ASP A 365 -6.98 12.55 -42.90
N LEU A 366 -7.63 13.43 -42.14
CA LEU A 366 -8.49 13.05 -41.02
C LEU A 366 -9.86 12.52 -41.44
N THR A 367 -10.16 12.39 -42.74
CA THR A 367 -11.34 11.69 -43.27
C THR A 367 -11.04 10.21 -43.49
N ASP A 368 -9.77 9.85 -43.66
CA ASP A 368 -9.33 8.47 -43.77
C ASP A 368 -9.41 7.77 -42.39
N ALA A 369 -10.01 6.56 -42.39
CA ALA A 369 -10.26 5.81 -41.17
C ALA A 369 -8.98 5.32 -40.46
N ASP A 370 -7.98 4.87 -41.25
CA ASP A 370 -6.74 4.35 -40.73
C ASP A 370 -5.86 5.47 -40.13
N THR A 371 -5.77 6.59 -40.84
CA THR A 371 -5.09 7.80 -40.33
C THR A 371 -5.69 8.30 -39.02
N ARG A 372 -7.03 8.33 -38.94
CA ARG A 372 -7.73 8.68 -37.67
C ARG A 372 -7.40 7.73 -36.55
N LEU A 373 -7.45 6.42 -36.78
CA LEU A 373 -7.18 5.39 -35.79
C LEU A 373 -5.73 5.54 -35.25
N ILE A 374 -4.77 5.62 -36.14
CA ILE A 374 -3.34 5.76 -35.78
C ILE A 374 -3.11 7.05 -34.99
N LEU A 375 -3.65 8.17 -35.47
CA LEU A 375 -3.48 9.45 -34.81
C LEU A 375 -4.16 9.48 -33.43
N MET A 376 -5.36 8.91 -33.28
CA MET A 376 -6.06 8.81 -31.99
C MET A 376 -5.25 8.00 -30.97
N LEU A 377 -4.70 6.85 -31.36
CA LEU A 377 -3.84 6.03 -30.49
C LEU A 377 -2.57 6.78 -30.08
N HIS A 378 -1.91 7.45 -31.04
CA HIS A 378 -0.69 8.19 -30.77
C HIS A 378 -0.94 9.43 -29.90
N LEU A 379 -2.01 10.19 -30.12
CA LEU A 379 -2.42 11.29 -29.26
C LEU A 379 -2.76 10.83 -27.84
N LYS A 380 -3.38 9.64 -27.70
CA LYS A 380 -3.65 9.05 -26.38
C LYS A 380 -2.36 8.70 -25.66
N LEU A 381 -1.40 8.08 -26.36
CA LEU A 381 -0.08 7.75 -25.83
C LEU A 381 0.68 9.02 -25.41
N ALA A 382 0.72 10.03 -26.27
CA ALA A 382 1.38 11.32 -25.95
C ALA A 382 0.76 11.99 -24.72
N GLY A 383 -0.57 11.94 -24.58
CA GLY A 383 -1.25 12.44 -23.38
C GLY A 383 -0.86 11.69 -22.11
N LEU A 384 -0.68 10.37 -22.16
CA LEU A 384 -0.23 9.56 -21.00
C LEU A 384 1.22 9.85 -20.61
N ARG A 385 2.09 10.18 -21.56
CA ARG A 385 3.51 10.50 -21.32
C ARG A 385 3.73 11.94 -20.82
N ALA A 386 2.81 12.85 -21.10
CA ALA A 386 2.90 14.27 -20.72
C ALA A 386 2.39 14.55 -19.29
N MET A 387 1.69 13.59 -18.67
CA MET A 387 1.18 13.67 -17.29
C MET A 387 2.23 13.21 -16.29
#